data_323dbf345f9115c2b6d97d92f4e25906
#
_entry.id   323dbf345f9115c2b6d97d92f4e25906
#
_cell.length_a   1.000
_cell.length_b   1.000
_cell.length_c   1.000
_cell.angle_alpha   90.00
_cell.angle_beta   90.00
_cell.angle_gamma   90.00
#
_symmetry.space_group_name_H-M   'P 1'
#
loop_
_entity.id
_entity.type
_entity.pdbx_description
1 polymer ?
#
loop_
_entity_poly.entity_id
_entity_poly.type
_entity_poly.pdbx_seq_one_letter_code
_entity_poly.pdbx_strand_id
1 'polypeptide(L)'
;MHIGLIGLGKMGFNMRERMRNGGIEVTGFDRNPDVADVTSIDELVAALPAPRLVWVMVPSGEITDGVINELGEKLSPGDMVIDGGNSRFTEDQKHAAFLDSKGIRFADCGVSGGVWGLQNGYGLMAGGSEEDIELAMPVFDALRPEGERADSFVHVGGVGAGHYAKMVHNGIEYGLMQAYAEGYELLAAKDIVDDLPGTFRAWQKGTVVRSWLLDLMVKALDEDPGLASIGDYVEDSGEGRWTVEEAIANAVPAPAITAALFARFSSREDSSPAMKMVSALRHQFGGHATRPAG
;
A
#
# COMPACT_ATOMS: atom_id res chain seq x y z
N MET A 1 0.20 26.41 -7.30
CA MET A 1 1.33 25.47 -7.47
C MET A 1 1.01 24.59 -8.66
N HIS A 2 1.99 24.28 -9.54
CA HIS A 2 1.82 23.40 -10.69
C HIS A 2 2.85 22.28 -10.57
N ILE A 3 2.40 21.01 -10.58
CA ILE A 3 3.24 19.82 -10.40
C ILE A 3 3.04 18.81 -11.53
N GLY A 4 4.02 17.92 -11.70
CA GLY A 4 3.91 16.74 -12.53
C GLY A 4 3.43 15.52 -11.72
N LEU A 5 2.66 14.62 -12.33
CA LEU A 5 2.34 13.33 -11.76
C LEU A 5 2.56 12.23 -12.79
N ILE A 6 3.37 11.23 -12.44
CA ILE A 6 3.69 10.08 -13.30
C ILE A 6 3.03 8.82 -12.73
N GLY A 7 2.25 8.15 -13.56
CA GLY A 7 1.48 6.98 -13.19
C GLY A 7 0.04 7.31 -12.81
N LEU A 8 -0.88 7.15 -13.77
CA LEU A 8 -2.31 7.47 -13.63
C LEU A 8 -3.18 6.20 -13.57
N GLY A 9 -2.66 5.15 -12.94
CA GLY A 9 -3.48 4.02 -12.53
C GLY A 9 -4.56 4.45 -11.53
N LYS A 10 -5.33 3.50 -10.97
CA LYS A 10 -6.47 3.81 -10.08
C LYS A 10 -6.13 4.81 -8.97
N MET A 11 -4.97 4.64 -8.31
CA MET A 11 -4.54 5.55 -7.23
C MET A 11 -4.09 6.90 -7.79
N GLY A 12 -3.13 6.92 -8.73
CA GLY A 12 -2.57 8.16 -9.25
C GLY A 12 -3.61 9.03 -9.96
N PHE A 13 -4.54 8.43 -10.69
CA PHE A 13 -5.67 9.16 -11.28
C PHE A 13 -6.50 9.86 -10.20
N ASN A 14 -6.90 9.13 -9.16
CA ASN A 14 -7.68 9.69 -8.06
C ASN A 14 -6.90 10.79 -7.30
N MET A 15 -5.60 10.61 -7.12
CA MET A 15 -4.75 11.63 -6.49
C MET A 15 -4.64 12.88 -7.35
N ARG A 16 -4.47 12.75 -8.68
CA ARG A 16 -4.49 13.88 -9.61
C ARG A 16 -5.78 14.69 -9.47
N GLU A 17 -6.92 14.02 -9.54
CA GLU A 17 -8.21 14.69 -9.46
C GLU A 17 -8.43 15.36 -8.09
N ARG A 18 -7.99 14.70 -7.01
CA ARG A 18 -8.08 15.29 -5.67
C ARG A 18 -7.19 16.52 -5.51
N MET A 19 -5.96 16.48 -6.01
CA MET A 19 -5.06 17.63 -6.02
C MET A 19 -5.63 18.79 -6.84
N ARG A 20 -6.20 18.50 -8.02
CA ARG A 20 -6.89 19.50 -8.86
C ARG A 20 -8.08 20.13 -8.13
N ASN A 21 -8.89 19.33 -7.45
CA ASN A 21 -10.00 19.82 -6.61
C ASN A 21 -9.51 20.68 -5.44
N GLY A 22 -8.32 20.38 -4.91
CA GLY A 22 -7.63 21.15 -3.87
C GLY A 22 -6.90 22.39 -4.39
N GLY A 23 -7.03 22.75 -5.69
CA GLY A 23 -6.45 23.96 -6.28
C GLY A 23 -5.00 23.82 -6.72
N ILE A 24 -4.45 22.60 -6.79
CA ILE A 24 -3.14 22.31 -7.37
C ILE A 24 -3.32 22.05 -8.86
N GLU A 25 -2.56 22.75 -9.71
CA GLU A 25 -2.47 22.43 -11.12
C GLU A 25 -1.62 21.17 -11.29
N VAL A 26 -2.12 20.16 -12.01
CA VAL A 26 -1.42 18.88 -12.18
C VAL A 26 -1.39 18.52 -13.65
N THR A 27 -0.18 18.33 -14.20
CA THR A 27 0.03 17.68 -15.50
C THR A 27 0.39 16.22 -15.26
N GLY A 28 -0.39 15.31 -15.80
CA GLY A 28 -0.23 13.86 -15.59
C GLY A 28 0.34 13.15 -16.81
N PHE A 29 1.28 12.24 -16.58
CA PHE A 29 1.80 11.31 -17.58
C PHE A 29 1.50 9.86 -17.20
N ASP A 30 1.06 9.08 -18.17
CA ASP A 30 0.90 7.63 -18.07
C ASP A 30 1.20 6.99 -19.45
N ARG A 31 1.56 5.71 -19.46
CA ARG A 31 1.72 4.94 -20.70
C ARG A 31 0.39 4.74 -21.42
N ASN A 32 -0.73 4.77 -20.69
CA ASN A 32 -2.06 4.78 -21.26
C ASN A 32 -2.44 6.21 -21.69
N PRO A 33 -2.50 6.51 -23.00
CA PRO A 33 -2.79 7.85 -23.50
C PRO A 33 -4.22 8.33 -23.16
N ASP A 34 -5.15 7.42 -22.85
CA ASP A 34 -6.55 7.77 -22.57
C ASP A 34 -6.70 8.55 -21.25
N VAL A 35 -5.71 8.47 -20.36
CA VAL A 35 -5.74 9.13 -19.04
C VAL A 35 -4.64 10.18 -18.90
N ALA A 36 -3.67 10.23 -19.81
CA ALA A 36 -2.52 11.13 -19.76
C ALA A 36 -2.86 12.52 -20.33
N ASP A 37 -2.29 13.56 -19.73
CA ASP A 37 -2.38 14.94 -20.23
C ASP A 37 -1.26 15.21 -21.27
N VAL A 38 -0.14 14.48 -21.20
CA VAL A 38 1.03 14.59 -22.07
C VAL A 38 1.52 13.20 -22.50
N THR A 39 2.31 13.12 -23.58
CA THR A 39 2.67 11.84 -24.21
C THR A 39 4.06 11.34 -23.80
N SER A 40 4.84 12.13 -23.07
CA SER A 40 6.18 11.77 -22.62
C SER A 40 6.57 12.50 -21.33
N ILE A 41 7.61 11.98 -20.67
CA ILE A 41 8.22 12.64 -19.51
C ILE A 41 8.90 13.95 -19.94
N ASP A 42 9.43 14.04 -21.16
CA ASP A 42 9.97 15.30 -21.71
C ASP A 42 8.91 16.40 -21.77
N GLU A 43 7.75 16.08 -22.31
CA GLU A 43 6.62 17.01 -22.35
C GLU A 43 6.13 17.39 -20.95
N LEU A 44 6.09 16.42 -20.03
CA LEU A 44 5.76 16.68 -18.63
C LEU A 44 6.71 17.71 -18.04
N VAL A 45 8.02 17.45 -18.10
CA VAL A 45 9.06 18.34 -17.54
C VAL A 45 9.03 19.72 -18.19
N ALA A 46 8.80 19.81 -19.50
CA ALA A 46 8.70 21.07 -20.23
C ALA A 46 7.46 21.90 -19.84
N ALA A 47 6.36 21.25 -19.43
CA ALA A 47 5.14 21.92 -19.01
C ALA A 47 5.24 22.54 -17.60
N LEU A 48 6.20 22.12 -16.78
CA LEU A 48 6.28 22.54 -15.38
C LEU A 48 7.17 23.78 -15.20
N PRO A 49 6.75 24.75 -14.36
CA PRO A 49 7.60 25.88 -13.96
C PRO A 49 8.70 25.41 -13.00
N ALA A 50 9.89 25.96 -13.14
CA ALA A 50 10.98 25.69 -12.20
C ALA A 50 10.82 26.54 -10.90
N PRO A 51 11.22 26.04 -9.72
CA PRO A 51 11.63 24.66 -9.49
C PRO A 51 10.46 23.68 -9.65
N ARG A 52 10.71 22.58 -10.38
CA ARG A 52 9.71 21.59 -10.69
C ARG A 52 9.50 20.64 -9.52
N LEU A 53 8.25 20.20 -9.32
CA LEU A 53 7.93 19.09 -8.42
C LEU A 53 7.23 18.00 -9.22
N VAL A 54 7.75 16.77 -9.15
CA VAL A 54 7.18 15.60 -9.83
C VAL A 54 6.84 14.52 -8.80
N TRP A 55 5.57 14.12 -8.75
CA TRP A 55 5.08 13.00 -7.96
C TRP A 55 5.08 11.73 -8.81
N VAL A 56 5.71 10.67 -8.31
CA VAL A 56 5.78 9.36 -8.97
C VAL A 56 4.84 8.40 -8.26
N MET A 57 3.95 7.73 -9.04
CA MET A 57 2.92 6.81 -8.54
C MET A 57 2.85 5.57 -9.44
N VAL A 58 3.98 4.92 -9.69
CA VAL A 58 4.11 3.74 -10.54
C VAL A 58 4.38 2.49 -9.70
N PRO A 59 4.24 1.27 -10.28
CA PRO A 59 4.59 0.03 -9.58
C PRO A 59 6.06 0.03 -9.13
N SER A 60 6.29 -0.44 -7.89
CA SER A 60 7.63 -0.53 -7.29
C SER A 60 8.62 -1.42 -8.05
N GLY A 61 9.90 -1.26 -7.78
CA GLY A 61 11.00 -1.99 -8.40
C GLY A 61 11.47 -1.36 -9.71
N GLU A 62 11.79 -2.17 -10.71
CA GLU A 62 12.40 -1.73 -11.98
C GLU A 62 11.66 -0.58 -12.68
N ILE A 63 10.33 -0.51 -12.53
CA ILE A 63 9.53 0.55 -13.16
C ILE A 63 9.79 1.88 -12.44
N THR A 64 9.77 1.90 -11.12
CA THR A 64 10.09 3.10 -10.33
C THR A 64 11.55 3.52 -10.56
N ASP A 65 12.49 2.57 -10.53
CA ASP A 65 13.90 2.82 -10.81
C ASP A 65 14.08 3.48 -12.19
N GLY A 66 13.41 2.96 -13.22
CA GLY A 66 13.47 3.50 -14.57
C GLY A 66 12.96 4.93 -14.66
N VAL A 67 11.82 5.23 -14.02
CA VAL A 67 11.21 6.56 -14.01
C VAL A 67 12.10 7.57 -13.24
N ILE A 68 12.61 7.18 -12.08
CA ILE A 68 13.47 8.08 -11.28
C ILE A 68 14.80 8.35 -11.99
N ASN A 69 15.40 7.33 -12.60
CA ASN A 69 16.61 7.52 -13.41
C ASN A 69 16.36 8.47 -14.58
N GLU A 70 15.25 8.31 -15.31
CA GLU A 70 14.88 9.19 -16.41
C GLU A 70 14.65 10.63 -15.94
N LEU A 71 13.94 10.82 -14.82
CA LEU A 71 13.76 12.15 -14.21
C LEU A 71 15.09 12.77 -13.80
N GLY A 72 16.02 11.99 -13.25
CA GLY A 72 17.37 12.45 -12.92
C GLY A 72 18.19 12.96 -14.10
N GLU A 73 17.90 12.50 -15.33
CA GLU A 73 18.55 13.01 -16.56
C GLU A 73 17.84 14.24 -17.15
N LYS A 74 16.59 14.52 -16.77
CA LYS A 74 15.76 15.55 -17.39
C LYS A 74 15.49 16.75 -16.49
N LEU A 75 15.51 16.56 -15.17
CA LEU A 75 15.31 17.61 -14.19
C LEU A 75 16.60 18.41 -13.97
N SER A 76 16.46 19.56 -13.33
CA SER A 76 17.56 20.51 -13.04
C SER A 76 17.81 20.60 -11.53
N PRO A 77 19.01 21.07 -11.12
CA PRO A 77 19.26 21.35 -9.72
C PRO A 77 18.18 22.25 -9.09
N GLY A 78 17.71 21.87 -7.91
CA GLY A 78 16.61 22.54 -7.21
C GLY A 78 15.22 21.99 -7.50
N ASP A 79 15.02 21.19 -8.57
CA ASP A 79 13.80 20.45 -8.80
C ASP A 79 13.65 19.33 -7.75
N MET A 80 12.44 18.78 -7.59
CA MET A 80 12.11 17.80 -6.57
C MET A 80 11.32 16.61 -7.14
N VAL A 81 11.66 15.43 -6.69
CA VAL A 81 10.89 14.18 -6.93
C VAL A 81 10.31 13.69 -5.63
N ILE A 82 9.03 13.28 -5.64
CA ILE A 82 8.39 12.56 -4.54
C ILE A 82 8.00 11.18 -5.05
N ASP A 83 8.53 10.12 -4.44
CA ASP A 83 8.03 8.77 -4.65
C ASP A 83 6.85 8.50 -3.71
N GLY A 84 5.64 8.40 -4.27
CA GLY A 84 4.41 8.10 -3.54
C GLY A 84 3.86 6.70 -3.86
N GLY A 85 4.66 5.86 -4.51
CA GLY A 85 4.34 4.47 -4.81
C GLY A 85 4.36 3.56 -3.58
N ASN A 86 4.31 2.27 -3.81
CA ASN A 86 4.52 1.25 -2.78
C ASN A 86 5.97 0.77 -2.82
N SER A 87 6.91 1.69 -2.75
CA SER A 87 8.34 1.39 -2.88
C SER A 87 8.93 0.83 -1.59
N ARG A 88 10.01 0.07 -1.73
CA ARG A 88 10.78 -0.41 -0.59
C ARG A 88 11.68 0.72 -0.09
N PHE A 89 11.63 1.04 1.19
CA PHE A 89 12.39 2.15 1.80
C PHE A 89 13.91 2.10 1.53
N THR A 90 14.47 0.91 1.31
CA THR A 90 15.89 0.75 0.94
C THR A 90 16.21 1.23 -0.47
N GLU A 91 15.23 1.24 -1.38
CA GLU A 91 15.38 1.79 -2.72
C GLU A 91 15.31 3.32 -2.70
N ASP A 92 14.48 3.91 -1.83
CA ASP A 92 14.41 5.36 -1.65
C ASP A 92 15.77 5.99 -1.33
N GLN A 93 16.55 5.32 -0.47
CA GLN A 93 17.90 5.78 -0.12
C GLN A 93 18.84 5.80 -1.32
N LYS A 94 18.71 4.85 -2.24
CA LYS A 94 19.49 4.81 -3.49
C LYS A 94 19.03 5.89 -4.45
N HIS A 95 17.72 6.04 -4.61
CA HIS A 95 17.11 7.07 -5.46
C HIS A 95 17.51 8.48 -4.99
N ALA A 96 17.41 8.74 -3.70
CA ALA A 96 17.84 10.01 -3.11
C ALA A 96 19.31 10.29 -3.35
N ALA A 97 20.20 9.33 -3.12
CA ALA A 97 21.65 9.52 -3.36
C ALA A 97 21.96 9.80 -4.84
N PHE A 98 21.26 9.13 -5.76
CA PHE A 98 21.38 9.38 -7.20
C PHE A 98 20.91 10.81 -7.59
N LEU A 99 19.74 11.21 -7.13
CA LEU A 99 19.16 12.53 -7.44
C LEU A 99 19.96 13.66 -6.78
N ASP A 100 20.41 13.49 -5.53
CA ASP A 100 21.25 14.45 -4.82
C ASP A 100 22.57 14.71 -5.57
N SER A 101 23.18 13.69 -6.18
CA SER A 101 24.39 13.85 -7.02
C SER A 101 24.18 14.79 -8.20
N LYS A 102 22.92 15.08 -8.56
CA LYS A 102 22.49 16.00 -9.63
C LYS A 102 21.87 17.30 -9.08
N GLY A 103 21.87 17.46 -7.75
CA GLY A 103 21.25 18.60 -7.07
C GLY A 103 19.72 18.59 -7.10
N ILE A 104 19.12 17.43 -7.34
CA ILE A 104 17.67 17.24 -7.35
C ILE A 104 17.23 16.71 -5.98
N ARG A 105 16.20 17.32 -5.40
CA ARG A 105 15.63 16.98 -4.10
C ARG A 105 14.79 15.71 -4.20
N PHE A 106 14.72 14.94 -3.11
CA PHE A 106 13.91 13.72 -3.05
C PHE A 106 13.19 13.59 -1.72
N ALA A 107 11.94 13.15 -1.80
CA ALA A 107 11.16 12.67 -0.65
C ALA A 107 10.42 11.39 -1.01
N ASP A 108 10.12 10.58 -0.02
CA ASP A 108 9.24 9.43 -0.13
C ASP A 108 7.93 9.69 0.62
N CYS A 109 6.85 9.13 0.16
CA CYS A 109 5.55 9.25 0.82
C CYS A 109 4.75 7.97 0.77
N GLY A 110 4.62 7.30 1.90
CA GLY A 110 3.66 6.23 2.08
C GLY A 110 2.24 6.79 2.06
N VAL A 111 1.41 6.27 1.14
CA VAL A 111 0.03 6.69 0.94
C VAL A 111 -0.94 5.58 1.33
N SER A 112 -1.90 5.87 2.20
CA SER A 112 -2.98 4.96 2.58
C SER A 112 -4.35 5.60 2.32
N GLY A 113 -5.33 4.83 1.84
CA GLY A 113 -6.68 5.32 1.49
C GLY A 113 -7.29 4.59 0.29
N GLY A 114 -6.48 3.89 -0.48
CA GLY A 114 -6.91 3.07 -1.60
C GLY A 114 -7.76 3.84 -2.63
N VAL A 115 -8.72 3.16 -3.22
CA VAL A 115 -9.61 3.74 -4.23
C VAL A 115 -10.58 4.78 -3.68
N TRP A 116 -10.77 4.82 -2.36
CA TRP A 116 -11.65 5.76 -1.67
C TRP A 116 -10.99 7.13 -1.41
N GLY A 117 -9.69 7.25 -1.65
CA GLY A 117 -8.94 8.46 -1.35
C GLY A 117 -9.39 9.70 -2.12
N LEU A 118 -10.00 9.55 -3.32
CA LEU A 118 -10.57 10.69 -4.04
C LEU A 118 -11.65 11.38 -3.20
N GLN A 119 -12.49 10.61 -2.54
CA GLN A 119 -13.62 11.13 -1.74
C GLN A 119 -13.20 11.46 -0.31
N ASN A 120 -12.45 10.56 0.32
CA ASN A 120 -12.17 10.62 1.76
C ASN A 120 -10.83 11.26 2.11
N GLY A 121 -9.93 11.45 1.13
CA GLY A 121 -8.53 11.81 1.35
C GLY A 121 -7.66 10.62 1.69
N TYR A 122 -6.36 10.90 1.83
CA TYR A 122 -5.32 9.91 2.07
C TYR A 122 -4.61 10.16 3.40
N GLY A 123 -4.32 9.10 4.15
CA GLY A 123 -3.32 9.13 5.21
C GLY A 123 -1.93 9.14 4.60
N LEU A 124 -1.09 10.08 5.00
CA LEU A 124 0.20 10.38 4.39
C LEU A 124 1.32 10.29 5.43
N MET A 125 2.35 9.52 5.11
CA MET A 125 3.56 9.34 5.92
C MET A 125 4.75 9.75 5.07
N ALA A 126 5.30 10.93 5.29
CA ALA A 126 6.37 11.50 4.46
C ALA A 126 7.75 11.32 5.09
N GLY A 127 8.72 10.96 4.27
CA GLY A 127 10.14 10.91 4.60
C GLY A 127 10.94 11.85 3.71
N GLY A 128 11.90 12.56 4.30
CA GLY A 128 12.74 13.54 3.58
C GLY A 128 13.31 14.59 4.51
N SER A 129 13.99 15.60 3.95
CA SER A 129 14.42 16.74 4.75
C SER A 129 13.22 17.62 5.16
N GLU A 130 13.34 18.33 6.27
CA GLU A 130 12.30 19.26 6.73
C GLU A 130 11.96 20.30 5.65
N GLU A 131 12.98 20.82 4.97
CA GLU A 131 12.84 21.81 3.89
C GLU A 131 12.06 21.24 2.69
N ASP A 132 12.33 19.99 2.30
CA ASP A 132 11.64 19.32 1.18
C ASP A 132 10.19 19.04 1.50
N ILE A 133 9.92 18.60 2.73
CA ILE A 133 8.56 18.36 3.21
C ILE A 133 7.75 19.65 3.26
N GLU A 134 8.33 20.75 3.76
CA GLU A 134 7.67 22.06 3.78
C GLU A 134 7.39 22.57 2.35
N LEU A 135 8.32 22.38 1.41
CA LEU A 135 8.12 22.72 0.00
C LEU A 135 6.94 21.98 -0.62
N ALA A 136 6.77 20.70 -0.29
CA ALA A 136 5.70 19.83 -0.79
C ALA A 136 4.39 19.95 0.00
N MET A 137 4.37 20.68 1.12
CA MET A 137 3.22 20.74 2.03
C MET A 137 1.89 21.09 1.35
N PRO A 138 1.81 22.03 0.38
CA PRO A 138 0.56 22.30 -0.32
C PRO A 138 -0.02 21.07 -1.04
N VAL A 139 0.84 20.16 -1.54
CA VAL A 139 0.43 18.92 -2.20
C VAL A 139 -0.12 17.93 -1.17
N PHE A 140 0.57 17.78 -0.03
CA PHE A 140 0.08 16.93 1.06
C PHE A 140 -1.26 17.44 1.60
N ASP A 141 -1.42 18.75 1.77
CA ASP A 141 -2.68 19.36 2.24
C ASP A 141 -3.84 19.14 1.26
N ALA A 142 -3.59 19.14 -0.04
CA ALA A 142 -4.61 18.84 -1.05
C ALA A 142 -5.02 17.36 -1.06
N LEU A 143 -4.11 16.45 -0.69
CA LEU A 143 -4.34 15.00 -0.71
C LEU A 143 -5.02 14.49 0.57
N ARG A 144 -4.69 15.02 1.74
CA ARG A 144 -5.23 14.55 3.01
C ARG A 144 -6.74 14.83 3.16
N PRO A 145 -7.44 14.15 4.10
CA PRO A 145 -8.79 14.52 4.51
C PRO A 145 -8.86 15.97 5.03
N GLU A 146 -10.05 16.54 5.03
CA GLU A 146 -10.33 17.77 5.77
C GLU A 146 -10.14 17.55 7.29
N GLY A 147 -9.77 18.59 8.01
CA GLY A 147 -9.52 18.54 9.45
C GLY A 147 -8.07 18.92 9.81
N GLU A 148 -7.68 18.59 11.03
CA GLU A 148 -6.33 18.88 11.50
C GLU A 148 -5.29 18.06 10.71
N ARG A 149 -4.18 18.72 10.36
CA ARG A 149 -3.10 18.07 9.57
C ARG A 149 -2.57 16.83 10.28
N ALA A 150 -2.35 16.91 11.58
CA ALA A 150 -1.82 15.83 12.40
C ALA A 150 -2.68 14.56 12.44
N ASP A 151 -3.95 14.64 12.06
CA ASP A 151 -4.85 13.48 12.05
C ASP A 151 -4.59 12.55 10.85
N SER A 152 -3.91 13.04 9.80
CA SER A 152 -3.78 12.29 8.54
C SER A 152 -2.48 12.53 7.78
N PHE A 153 -1.60 13.39 8.28
CA PHE A 153 -0.27 13.64 7.75
C PHE A 153 0.77 13.61 8.86
N VAL A 154 1.89 12.95 8.60
CA VAL A 154 3.06 12.97 9.47
C VAL A 154 4.35 13.01 8.67
N HIS A 155 5.29 13.90 9.06
CA HIS A 155 6.69 13.81 8.67
C HIS A 155 7.37 12.81 9.61
N VAL A 156 7.65 11.60 9.10
CA VAL A 156 8.11 10.46 9.92
C VAL A 156 9.61 10.54 10.23
N GLY A 157 10.38 11.14 9.32
CA GLY A 157 11.83 11.22 9.44
C GLY A 157 12.52 11.49 8.11
N GLY A 158 13.79 11.15 7.99
CA GLY A 158 14.56 11.27 6.75
C GLY A 158 14.05 10.36 5.63
N VAL A 159 14.75 10.40 4.50
CA VAL A 159 14.42 9.59 3.30
C VAL A 159 14.28 8.10 3.64
N GLY A 160 13.21 7.50 3.14
CA GLY A 160 12.80 6.11 3.37
C GLY A 160 11.90 5.93 4.60
N ALA A 161 11.80 6.91 5.50
CA ALA A 161 11.00 6.79 6.71
C ALA A 161 9.49 6.70 6.42
N GLY A 162 9.01 7.39 5.40
CA GLY A 162 7.61 7.36 4.97
C GLY A 162 7.20 5.97 4.48
N HIS A 163 7.95 5.41 3.54
CA HIS A 163 7.72 4.05 3.02
C HIS A 163 7.95 2.99 4.09
N TYR A 164 8.92 3.15 4.99
CA TYR A 164 9.10 2.25 6.12
C TYR A 164 7.86 2.23 7.03
N ALA A 165 7.35 3.40 7.40
CA ALA A 165 6.13 3.51 8.20
C ALA A 165 4.91 2.90 7.49
N LYS A 166 4.78 3.13 6.17
CA LYS A 166 3.73 2.55 5.34
C LYS A 166 3.84 1.03 5.25
N MET A 167 5.04 0.50 5.10
CA MET A 167 5.30 -0.95 5.09
C MET A 167 4.83 -1.60 6.39
N VAL A 168 5.14 -1.02 7.55
CA VAL A 168 4.69 -1.50 8.86
C VAL A 168 3.16 -1.40 8.98
N HIS A 169 2.57 -0.27 8.53
CA HIS A 169 1.11 -0.11 8.45
C HIS A 169 0.47 -1.27 7.69
N ASN A 170 1.00 -1.64 6.53
CA ASN A 170 0.46 -2.74 5.73
C ASN A 170 0.67 -4.10 6.39
N GLY A 171 1.76 -4.30 7.12
CA GLY A 171 1.94 -5.48 7.96
C GLY A 171 0.84 -5.62 9.03
N ILE A 172 0.50 -4.53 9.70
CA ILE A 172 -0.62 -4.48 10.66
C ILE A 172 -1.95 -4.77 9.95
N GLU A 173 -2.17 -4.20 8.78
CA GLU A 173 -3.37 -4.44 7.95
C GLU A 173 -3.54 -5.93 7.62
N TYR A 174 -2.46 -6.64 7.27
CA TYR A 174 -2.48 -8.09 7.05
C TYR A 174 -2.96 -8.85 8.29
N GLY A 175 -2.41 -8.51 9.46
CA GLY A 175 -2.80 -9.13 10.73
C GLY A 175 -4.27 -8.88 11.07
N LEU A 176 -4.75 -7.66 10.87
CA LEU A 176 -6.15 -7.30 11.12
C LEU A 176 -7.10 -8.04 10.17
N MET A 177 -6.80 -8.07 8.87
CA MET A 177 -7.61 -8.82 7.90
C MET A 177 -7.67 -10.30 8.24
N GLN A 178 -6.55 -10.91 8.61
CA GLN A 178 -6.49 -12.32 8.99
C GLN A 178 -7.33 -12.59 10.23
N ALA A 179 -7.25 -11.73 11.26
CA ALA A 179 -8.02 -11.89 12.48
C ALA A 179 -9.54 -11.81 12.24
N TYR A 180 -9.98 -10.87 11.37
CA TYR A 180 -11.39 -10.80 10.97
C TYR A 180 -11.83 -12.03 10.17
N ALA A 181 -10.99 -12.52 9.24
CA ALA A 181 -11.29 -13.69 8.44
C ALA A 181 -11.43 -14.97 9.30
N GLU A 182 -10.52 -15.18 10.24
CA GLU A 182 -10.60 -16.30 11.20
C GLU A 182 -11.85 -16.18 12.10
N GLY A 183 -12.18 -14.97 12.54
CA GLY A 183 -13.41 -14.72 13.31
C GLY A 183 -14.66 -15.02 12.50
N TYR A 184 -14.70 -14.66 11.23
CA TYR A 184 -15.78 -14.99 10.31
C TYR A 184 -15.94 -16.52 10.16
N GLU A 185 -14.85 -17.23 9.89
CA GLU A 185 -14.86 -18.69 9.72
C GLU A 185 -15.33 -19.40 10.98
N LEU A 186 -14.87 -18.96 12.16
CA LEU A 186 -15.30 -19.54 13.45
C LEU A 186 -16.79 -19.35 13.70
N LEU A 187 -17.34 -18.16 13.40
CA LEU A 187 -18.77 -17.89 13.55
C LEU A 187 -19.59 -18.70 12.55
N ALA A 188 -19.13 -18.81 11.31
CA ALA A 188 -19.77 -19.59 10.26
C ALA A 188 -19.75 -21.12 10.54
N ALA A 189 -18.76 -21.60 11.28
CA ALA A 189 -18.63 -23.02 11.62
C ALA A 189 -19.64 -23.52 12.69
N LYS A 190 -20.47 -22.62 13.25
CA LYS A 190 -21.41 -22.96 14.33
C LYS A 190 -22.85 -22.59 13.94
N ASP A 191 -23.76 -23.55 14.02
CA ASP A 191 -25.19 -23.38 13.80
C ASP A 191 -25.92 -22.66 14.96
N ILE A 192 -25.25 -21.78 15.66
CA ILE A 192 -25.83 -20.97 16.74
C ILE A 192 -25.83 -19.45 16.42
N VAL A 193 -25.24 -19.07 15.28
CA VAL A 193 -25.21 -17.69 14.80
C VAL A 193 -25.98 -17.63 13.49
N ASP A 194 -27.20 -17.17 13.56
CA ASP A 194 -28.12 -17.14 12.41
C ASP A 194 -27.88 -15.95 11.47
N ASP A 195 -27.32 -14.84 12.01
CA ASP A 195 -27.09 -13.59 11.26
C ASP A 195 -25.61 -13.16 11.37
N LEU A 196 -24.78 -13.71 10.51
CA LEU A 196 -23.36 -13.34 10.40
C LEU A 196 -23.16 -11.88 9.96
N PRO A 197 -23.78 -11.40 8.87
CA PRO A 197 -23.63 -9.98 8.47
C PRO A 197 -24.10 -9.00 9.54
N GLY A 198 -25.22 -9.30 10.20
CA GLY A 198 -25.74 -8.49 11.30
C GLY A 198 -24.83 -8.47 12.51
N THR A 199 -24.15 -9.59 12.81
CA THR A 199 -23.16 -9.67 13.90
C THR A 199 -22.01 -8.69 13.64
N PHE A 200 -21.38 -8.72 12.46
CA PHE A 200 -20.28 -7.80 12.12
C PHE A 200 -20.75 -6.35 12.04
N ARG A 201 -21.96 -6.12 11.53
CA ARG A 201 -22.57 -4.78 11.51
C ARG A 201 -22.75 -4.21 12.91
N ALA A 202 -23.17 -5.02 13.88
CA ALA A 202 -23.28 -4.62 15.27
C ALA A 202 -21.94 -4.22 15.91
N TRP A 203 -20.82 -4.73 15.37
CA TRP A 203 -19.48 -4.43 15.88
C TRP A 203 -18.88 -3.14 15.32
N GLN A 204 -19.44 -2.57 14.26
CA GLN A 204 -18.93 -1.31 13.66
C GLN A 204 -18.99 -0.13 14.64
N LYS A 205 -19.91 -0.15 15.59
CA LYS A 205 -20.09 0.95 16.57
C LYS A 205 -20.11 0.41 17.99
N GLY A 206 -19.39 1.11 18.88
CA GLY A 206 -19.41 0.80 20.30
C GLY A 206 -18.57 -0.39 20.74
N THR A 207 -17.89 -1.10 19.85
CA THR A 207 -16.99 -2.18 20.20
C THR A 207 -15.52 -1.83 19.98
N VAL A 208 -14.62 -2.54 20.66
CA VAL A 208 -13.18 -2.32 20.60
C VAL A 208 -12.57 -2.76 19.25
N VAL A 209 -13.26 -3.66 18.52
CA VAL A 209 -12.77 -4.18 17.20
C VAL A 209 -13.22 -3.31 16.03
N ARG A 210 -13.85 -2.17 16.25
CA ARG A 210 -14.25 -1.27 15.15
C ARG A 210 -13.03 -0.82 14.35
N SER A 211 -13.16 -0.79 13.05
CA SER A 211 -12.14 -0.27 12.13
C SER A 211 -12.76 -0.04 10.76
N TRP A 212 -12.07 0.71 9.91
CA TRP A 212 -12.49 0.83 8.51
C TRP A 212 -12.46 -0.53 7.77
N LEU A 213 -11.53 -1.43 8.12
CA LEU A 213 -11.54 -2.79 7.57
C LEU A 213 -12.81 -3.56 7.93
N LEU A 214 -13.32 -3.39 9.15
CA LEU A 214 -14.61 -3.96 9.54
C LEU A 214 -15.77 -3.37 8.73
N ASP A 215 -15.75 -2.06 8.46
CA ASP A 215 -16.78 -1.42 7.63
C ASP A 215 -16.77 -1.99 6.19
N LEU A 216 -15.57 -2.20 5.63
CA LEU A 216 -15.41 -2.83 4.31
C LEU A 216 -15.82 -4.30 4.31
N MET A 217 -15.56 -5.04 5.39
CA MET A 217 -16.02 -6.41 5.56
C MET A 217 -17.55 -6.49 5.58
N VAL A 218 -18.22 -5.62 6.33
CA VAL A 218 -19.70 -5.55 6.34
C VAL A 218 -20.23 -5.23 4.96
N LYS A 219 -19.62 -4.30 4.23
CA LYS A 219 -20.00 -3.99 2.85
C LYS A 219 -19.87 -5.20 1.94
N ALA A 220 -18.78 -5.96 2.03
CA ALA A 220 -18.58 -7.18 1.24
C ALA A 220 -19.66 -8.24 1.54
N LEU A 221 -19.99 -8.42 2.81
CA LEU A 221 -21.04 -9.35 3.24
C LEU A 221 -22.46 -8.89 2.86
N ASP A 222 -22.71 -7.59 2.72
CA ASP A 222 -23.96 -7.05 2.21
C ASP A 222 -24.13 -7.30 0.70
N GLU A 223 -23.02 -7.27 -0.05
CA GLU A 223 -22.99 -7.52 -1.49
C GLU A 223 -23.05 -9.03 -1.81
N ASP A 224 -22.36 -9.88 -1.03
CA ASP A 224 -22.32 -11.34 -1.18
C ASP A 224 -22.27 -12.01 0.21
N PRO A 225 -23.41 -12.28 0.84
CA PRO A 225 -23.48 -12.76 2.22
C PRO A 225 -22.71 -14.07 2.52
N GLY A 226 -22.53 -14.90 1.52
CA GLY A 226 -21.80 -16.18 1.62
C GLY A 226 -20.41 -16.16 1.00
N LEU A 227 -19.98 -15.01 0.45
CA LEU A 227 -18.74 -14.85 -0.33
C LEU A 227 -18.58 -15.88 -1.47
N ALA A 228 -19.72 -16.34 -2.00
CA ALA A 228 -19.76 -17.45 -2.96
C ALA A 228 -19.17 -17.10 -4.33
N SER A 229 -19.09 -15.80 -4.66
CA SER A 229 -18.51 -15.30 -5.91
C SER A 229 -17.00 -15.07 -5.83
N ILE A 230 -16.38 -15.24 -4.65
CA ILE A 230 -14.98 -14.89 -4.38
C ILE A 230 -14.17 -16.17 -4.22
N GLY A 231 -13.05 -16.28 -4.94
CA GLY A 231 -12.08 -17.38 -4.76
C GLY A 231 -11.21 -17.15 -3.53
N ASP A 232 -10.61 -18.22 -3.03
CA ASP A 232 -9.79 -18.24 -1.81
C ASP A 232 -8.29 -17.97 -2.06
N TYR A 233 -7.90 -17.64 -3.28
CA TYR A 233 -6.54 -17.24 -3.64
C TYR A 233 -6.25 -15.78 -3.25
N VAL A 234 -5.24 -15.56 -2.39
CA VAL A 234 -4.90 -14.22 -1.89
C VAL A 234 -3.46 -13.87 -2.24
N GLU A 235 -3.28 -12.81 -3.04
CA GLU A 235 -1.96 -12.27 -3.34
C GLU A 235 -1.43 -11.39 -2.20
N ASP A 236 -0.13 -11.11 -2.23
CA ASP A 236 0.51 -10.09 -1.42
C ASP A 236 1.20 -9.05 -2.32
N SER A 237 1.34 -7.82 -1.83
CA SER A 237 1.94 -6.68 -2.54
C SER A 237 3.44 -6.51 -2.25
N GLY A 238 4.07 -7.44 -1.54
CA GLY A 238 5.46 -7.35 -1.10
C GLY A 238 5.65 -6.75 0.30
N GLU A 239 4.83 -5.79 0.69
CA GLU A 239 5.01 -5.06 1.97
C GLU A 239 4.88 -5.94 3.21
N GLY A 240 4.01 -6.94 3.20
CA GLY A 240 3.93 -7.93 4.27
C GLY A 240 5.21 -8.76 4.39
N ARG A 241 5.86 -9.09 3.26
CA ARG A 241 7.17 -9.78 3.24
C ARG A 241 8.25 -8.88 3.81
N TRP A 242 8.35 -7.64 3.34
CA TRP A 242 9.35 -6.68 3.82
C TRP A 242 9.19 -6.40 5.30
N THR A 243 7.95 -6.32 5.80
CA THR A 243 7.70 -6.17 7.25
C THR A 243 8.25 -7.36 8.06
N VAL A 244 8.07 -8.59 7.57
CA VAL A 244 8.61 -9.80 8.23
C VAL A 244 10.15 -9.85 8.11
N GLU A 245 10.71 -9.49 6.96
CA GLU A 245 12.16 -9.36 6.76
C GLU A 245 12.78 -8.37 7.75
N GLU A 246 12.15 -7.20 7.91
CA GLU A 246 12.59 -6.18 8.88
C GLU A 246 12.44 -6.64 10.33
N ALA A 247 11.37 -7.36 10.66
CA ALA A 247 11.21 -7.96 11.97
C ALA A 247 12.37 -8.92 12.29
N ILE A 248 12.78 -9.75 11.31
CA ILE A 248 13.93 -10.66 11.44
C ILE A 248 15.23 -9.85 11.56
N ALA A 249 15.47 -8.88 10.69
CA ALA A 249 16.69 -8.07 10.65
C ALA A 249 16.92 -7.30 11.96
N ASN A 250 15.85 -6.84 12.59
CA ASN A 250 15.88 -6.08 13.85
C ASN A 250 15.63 -6.93 15.10
N ALA A 251 15.52 -8.26 14.96
CA ALA A 251 15.18 -9.18 16.05
C ALA A 251 13.89 -8.79 16.82
N VAL A 252 12.90 -8.26 16.12
CA VAL A 252 11.60 -7.88 16.68
C VAL A 252 10.60 -9.02 16.46
N PRO A 253 9.97 -9.58 17.50
CA PRO A 253 8.94 -10.61 17.34
C PRO A 253 7.69 -10.04 16.66
N ALA A 254 7.27 -10.62 15.52
CA ALA A 254 6.07 -10.23 14.79
C ALA A 254 5.19 -11.46 14.43
N PRO A 255 4.76 -12.29 15.41
CA PRO A 255 4.07 -13.55 15.12
C PRO A 255 2.74 -13.36 14.40
N ALA A 256 1.94 -12.35 14.74
CA ALA A 256 0.64 -12.10 14.10
C ALA A 256 0.79 -11.73 12.63
N ILE A 257 1.70 -10.83 12.30
CA ILE A 257 1.97 -10.39 10.92
C ILE A 257 2.55 -11.54 10.10
N THR A 258 3.48 -12.31 10.68
CA THR A 258 4.09 -13.47 10.03
C THR A 258 3.04 -14.55 9.72
N ALA A 259 2.16 -14.86 10.67
CA ALA A 259 1.07 -15.84 10.47
C ALA A 259 0.12 -15.38 9.35
N ALA A 260 -0.27 -14.12 9.33
CA ALA A 260 -1.12 -13.56 8.29
C ALA A 260 -0.48 -13.63 6.88
N LEU A 261 0.82 -13.35 6.77
CA LEU A 261 1.56 -13.53 5.51
C LEU A 261 1.58 -14.99 5.06
N PHE A 262 1.84 -15.92 5.98
CA PHE A 262 1.92 -17.35 5.64
C PHE A 262 0.54 -17.94 5.30
N ALA A 263 -0.54 -17.44 5.90
CA ALA A 263 -1.89 -17.79 5.50
C ALA A 263 -2.14 -17.44 4.01
N ARG A 264 -1.68 -16.29 3.54
CA ARG A 264 -1.74 -15.94 2.11
C ARG A 264 -0.92 -16.88 1.24
N PHE A 265 0.25 -17.34 1.70
CA PHE A 265 1.04 -18.34 0.96
C PHE A 265 0.28 -19.67 0.87
N SER A 266 -0.33 -20.10 1.98
CA SER A 266 -1.11 -21.33 2.02
C SER A 266 -2.34 -21.28 1.11
N SER A 267 -2.98 -20.11 0.95
CA SER A 267 -4.12 -19.93 0.05
C SER A 267 -3.80 -20.17 -1.45
N ARG A 268 -2.51 -20.25 -1.79
CA ARG A 268 -2.03 -20.44 -3.18
C ARG A 268 -1.59 -21.87 -3.46
N GLU A 269 -1.67 -22.76 -2.45
CA GLU A 269 -1.25 -24.16 -2.56
C GLU A 269 -2.43 -25.05 -2.91
N ASP A 270 -2.52 -25.58 -4.12
CA ASP A 270 -3.48 -26.65 -4.48
C ASP A 270 -3.19 -27.95 -3.71
N SER A 271 -1.94 -28.15 -3.30
CA SER A 271 -1.49 -29.34 -2.60
C SER A 271 -0.19 -29.06 -1.84
N SER A 272 -0.17 -29.29 -0.53
CA SER A 272 1.00 -29.04 0.30
C SER A 272 1.96 -30.24 0.38
N PRO A 273 3.17 -30.17 -0.21
CA PRO A 273 4.20 -31.20 -0.06
C PRO A 273 4.59 -31.43 1.40
N ALA A 274 4.58 -30.36 2.22
CA ALA A 274 4.87 -30.44 3.65
C ALA A 274 3.83 -31.31 4.38
N MET A 275 2.53 -31.12 4.12
CA MET A 275 1.48 -31.92 4.73
C MET A 275 1.49 -33.37 4.23
N LYS A 276 1.86 -33.60 2.98
CA LYS A 276 2.10 -34.96 2.47
C LYS A 276 3.23 -35.66 3.24
N MET A 277 4.35 -34.95 3.50
CA MET A 277 5.47 -35.49 4.28
C MET A 277 5.05 -35.79 5.73
N VAL A 278 4.30 -34.87 6.37
CA VAL A 278 3.77 -35.12 7.73
C VAL A 278 2.87 -36.38 7.76
N SER A 279 1.99 -36.54 6.76
CA SER A 279 1.14 -37.72 6.63
C SER A 279 1.97 -38.99 6.45
N ALA A 280 2.98 -38.97 5.59
CA ALA A 280 3.90 -40.08 5.38
C ALA A 280 4.67 -40.46 6.65
N LEU A 281 5.20 -39.47 7.37
CA LEU A 281 5.91 -39.70 8.64
C LEU A 281 4.99 -40.32 9.69
N ARG A 282 3.77 -39.81 9.83
CA ARG A 282 2.77 -40.41 10.75
C ARG A 282 2.44 -41.86 10.39
N HIS A 283 2.37 -42.19 9.11
CA HIS A 283 2.19 -43.56 8.65
C HIS A 283 3.40 -44.43 9.04
N GLN A 284 4.62 -43.97 8.80
CA GLN A 284 5.83 -44.74 9.03
C GLN A 284 6.09 -45.04 10.52
N PHE A 285 5.92 -44.06 11.40
CA PHE A 285 6.23 -44.27 12.83
C PHE A 285 5.04 -44.84 13.63
N GLY A 286 3.80 -44.58 13.22
CA GLY A 286 2.61 -44.93 14.01
C GLY A 286 1.60 -45.80 13.29
N GLY A 287 1.84 -46.20 12.03
CA GLY A 287 0.89 -46.97 11.23
C GLY A 287 -0.43 -46.25 10.93
N HIS A 288 -0.47 -44.89 11.07
CA HIS A 288 -1.68 -44.10 10.81
C HIS A 288 -2.08 -44.19 9.33
N ALA A 289 -3.38 -44.35 9.07
CA ALA A 289 -3.88 -44.38 7.71
C ALA A 289 -3.62 -43.07 6.96
N THR A 290 -3.18 -43.16 5.70
CA THR A 290 -3.08 -42.05 4.77
C THR A 290 -4.31 -42.01 3.86
N ARG A 291 -4.68 -40.81 3.35
CA ARG A 291 -5.69 -40.69 2.29
C ARG A 291 -5.01 -40.78 0.93
N PRO A 292 -5.64 -41.36 -0.09
CA PRO A 292 -5.14 -41.30 -1.46
C PRO A 292 -4.98 -39.84 -1.91
N ALA A 293 -4.01 -39.58 -2.80
CA ALA A 293 -3.95 -38.31 -3.50
C ALA A 293 -5.20 -38.23 -4.41
N GLY A 294 -5.91 -37.11 -4.36
CA GLY A 294 -7.01 -36.79 -5.25
C GLY A 294 -6.50 -36.47 -6.65
#